data_67af57ec838c0bd78e44150292f90b5d
#
_entry.id   67af57ec838c0bd78e44150292f90b5d
#
_cell.length_a   1.000
_cell.length_b   1.000
_cell.length_c   1.000
_cell.angle_alpha   90.00
_cell.angle_beta   90.00
_cell.angle_gamma   90.00
#
_symmetry.space_group_name_H-M   'P 1'
#
loop_
_entity.id
_entity.type
_entity.pdbx_description
1 polymer ?
#
loop_
_entity_poly.entity_id
_entity_poly.type
_entity_poly.pdbx_seq_one_letter_code
_entity_poly.pdbx_strand_id
1 'polypeptide(L)'
;GVTAINLITSGSGYLTAGGIKKFQDGLPLLCNPSVPGSCVPNNLGQYLPLAVPDTTTFSGDPTRPDADYYVIALVQTREQMHTDLPPTLLREYVQLETPNNVSWSKGVALQTALLDGTSVPTRMPDGSLAVAVDDPHFLGPVILAQKDRPVRIVFYNLLPKGTGGDLFMPKDSTIMGSGYGPPMSAVAPDDLGTVMDEVRNPMCTDFPSSFDCFQDNRATLHLHGGITPWISDGTPHQWSTPAGEATLYPEGASVGNVPDMTGVPGVPDCSAPDDGCQTFYYTNQQSARLMFYHDHAWGITRLNVYAGGAAGYLITDDTDQDLVTAGIIPADQIPLVIQDRTFVPDVPQLTEQDPTWDATRWGGLGNFWYHHVYMPAQNPGDPTGMSPFGRWMYGPWFWPPATPPYGPIANPYYNMDPNGPDGIRGTPDDWTTPLTVPCDLDDSTTWQYETDPFCEPELIPGTPNISAGMEQFNDTPIVNGTAYPTTTVEPKAYRLRILNAANDRFWNLQWYVADPTSETDPAIGPTEVALNPVELANAQLDPNIFPTPDTTVSLPGPDWIVMGSEGGFLPAPVVVDGQQPTTWIIDPTVFNVGNVDLHSLLLA
;
A
#
# COMPACT_ATOMS: atom_id res chain seq x y z
N GLY A 1 2.21 -1.69 16.92
CA GLY A 1 2.96 -2.55 16.03
C GLY A 1 3.95 -3.40 16.78
N VAL A 2 4.51 -4.37 16.08
CA VAL A 2 5.63 -5.18 16.62
C VAL A 2 6.80 -4.30 16.95
N THR A 3 6.90 -3.24 16.26
CA THR A 3 7.70 -2.10 16.57
C THR A 3 7.05 -1.29 17.66
N ALA A 4 5.80 -1.63 18.03
CA ALA A 4 5.26 -1.07 19.21
C ALA A 4 6.19 -1.48 20.35
N ILE A 5 6.83 -0.57 20.72
CA ILE A 5 7.55 -0.31 21.91
C ILE A 5 6.85 -1.08 23.03
N ASN A 6 7.37 -2.25 23.36
CA ASN A 6 7.16 -2.79 24.68
C ASN A 6 7.84 -1.82 25.63
N LEU A 7 7.09 -0.84 26.07
CA LEU A 7 7.57 0.15 27.02
C LEU A 7 7.74 -0.55 28.36
N ILE A 8 8.88 -1.19 28.55
CA ILE A 8 9.27 -1.70 29.85
C ILE A 8 9.80 -0.50 30.62
N THR A 9 9.12 -0.10 31.67
CA THR A 9 9.66 0.83 32.65
C THR A 9 10.90 0.19 33.26
N SER A 10 12.08 0.62 32.86
CA SER A 10 13.30 0.34 33.59
C SER A 10 13.22 1.03 34.97
N GLY A 11 13.92 0.54 35.97
CA GLY A 11 13.97 1.15 37.28
C GLY A 11 14.48 2.61 37.32
N SER A 12 14.83 3.19 36.18
CA SER A 12 15.16 4.60 35.99
C SER A 12 13.98 5.43 35.47
N GLY A 13 12.81 4.84 35.24
CA GLY A 13 11.64 5.53 34.71
C GLY A 13 11.68 5.79 33.20
N TYR A 14 12.69 5.34 32.50
CA TYR A 14 12.75 5.37 31.05
C TYR A 14 12.14 4.11 30.45
N LEU A 15 11.37 4.32 29.43
CA LEU A 15 10.76 3.28 28.66
C LEU A 15 11.81 2.73 27.68
N THR A 16 12.16 1.46 27.81
CA THR A 16 12.99 0.79 26.81
C THR A 16 12.08 0.22 25.72
N ALA A 17 12.35 0.58 24.48
CA ALA A 17 11.68 0.02 23.34
C ALA A 17 11.99 -1.48 23.23
N GLY A 18 10.95 -2.31 23.27
CA GLY A 18 10.98 -3.66 22.74
C GLY A 18 10.57 -3.59 21.26
N GLY A 19 10.59 -4.70 20.57
CA GLY A 19 10.22 -4.79 19.16
C GLY A 19 11.41 -5.22 18.31
N ILE A 20 11.27 -5.09 16.99
CA ILE A 20 12.35 -5.45 16.06
C ILE A 20 13.49 -4.44 16.16
N LYS A 21 14.72 -4.94 16.04
CA LYS A 21 15.91 -4.12 16.10
C LYS A 21 16.13 -3.41 14.76
N LYS A 22 16.40 -2.12 14.80
CA LYS A 22 16.67 -1.32 13.60
C LYS A 22 18.06 -1.64 13.03
N PHE A 23 18.20 -1.51 11.71
CA PHE A 23 19.48 -1.52 10.99
C PHE A 23 20.29 -2.82 11.11
N GLN A 24 19.63 -3.95 11.35
CA GLN A 24 20.28 -5.27 11.35
C GLN A 24 20.41 -5.87 9.96
N ASP A 25 19.42 -5.62 9.11
CA ASP A 25 19.29 -6.29 7.83
C ASP A 25 19.75 -5.39 6.68
N GLY A 26 20.30 -5.99 5.66
CA GLY A 26 20.82 -5.27 4.50
C GLY A 26 19.70 -4.76 3.58
N LEU A 27 19.93 -3.61 2.95
CA LEU A 27 19.04 -3.07 1.91
C LEU A 27 19.08 -3.98 0.66
N PRO A 28 17.94 -4.49 0.18
CA PRO A 28 17.89 -5.18 -1.10
C PRO A 28 18.26 -4.25 -2.26
N LEU A 29 19.21 -4.64 -3.08
CA LEU A 29 19.68 -3.88 -4.25
C LEU A 29 19.21 -4.52 -5.55
N LEU A 30 19.27 -3.78 -6.65
CA LEU A 30 18.92 -4.30 -7.97
C LEU A 30 19.82 -5.49 -8.35
N CYS A 31 19.17 -6.55 -8.83
CA CYS A 31 19.79 -7.75 -9.35
C CYS A 31 19.49 -7.88 -10.84
N ASN A 32 20.50 -7.80 -11.69
CA ASN A 32 20.34 -8.07 -13.12
C ASN A 32 20.83 -9.49 -13.43
N PRO A 33 19.95 -10.47 -13.67
CA PRO A 33 20.35 -11.86 -13.94
C PRO A 33 21.23 -12.01 -15.18
N SER A 34 21.18 -11.03 -16.10
CA SER A 34 22.02 -11.01 -17.30
C SER A 34 23.47 -10.57 -17.02
N VAL A 35 23.76 -10.07 -15.81
CA VAL A 35 25.10 -9.59 -15.43
C VAL A 35 25.65 -10.50 -14.31
N PRO A 36 26.63 -11.34 -14.59
CA PRO A 36 27.22 -12.23 -13.58
C PRO A 36 27.70 -11.46 -12.34
N GLY A 37 27.28 -11.91 -11.16
CA GLY A 37 27.69 -11.33 -9.89
C GLY A 37 26.93 -10.06 -9.46
N SER A 38 25.94 -9.59 -10.23
CA SER A 38 25.09 -8.45 -9.84
C SER A 38 24.04 -8.84 -8.80
N CYS A 39 23.67 -10.12 -8.74
CA CYS A 39 22.66 -10.62 -7.82
C CYS A 39 23.32 -11.01 -6.49
N VAL A 40 23.49 -10.04 -5.62
CA VAL A 40 24.03 -10.24 -4.27
C VAL A 40 22.88 -10.07 -3.27
N PRO A 41 22.38 -11.16 -2.69
CA PRO A 41 21.32 -11.06 -1.70
C PRO A 41 21.83 -10.40 -0.41
N ASN A 42 20.91 -9.75 0.31
CA ASN A 42 21.17 -9.33 1.69
C ASN A 42 21.24 -10.56 2.63
N ASN A 43 21.40 -10.33 3.93
CA ASN A 43 21.45 -11.42 4.91
C ASN A 43 20.11 -12.18 5.07
N LEU A 44 19.00 -11.65 4.56
CA LEU A 44 17.69 -12.33 4.52
C LEU A 44 17.48 -13.10 3.20
N GLY A 45 18.42 -13.03 2.27
CA GLY A 45 18.30 -13.66 0.96
C GLY A 45 17.61 -12.78 -0.09
N GLN A 46 17.32 -11.52 0.21
CA GLN A 46 16.53 -10.62 -0.62
C GLN A 46 17.38 -9.77 -1.57
N TYR A 47 16.82 -9.45 -2.72
CA TYR A 47 17.26 -8.43 -3.69
C TYR A 47 16.06 -7.99 -4.54
N LEU A 48 16.22 -6.99 -5.39
CA LEU A 48 15.22 -6.55 -6.36
C LEU A 48 15.57 -7.15 -7.74
N PRO A 49 14.91 -8.24 -8.18
CA PRO A 49 15.20 -8.86 -9.46
C PRO A 49 14.75 -7.97 -10.61
N LEU A 50 15.58 -7.80 -11.63
CA LEU A 50 15.15 -7.23 -12.91
C LEU A 50 14.47 -8.30 -13.76
N ALA A 51 13.33 -7.95 -14.36
CA ALA A 51 12.68 -8.79 -15.34
C ALA A 51 13.55 -8.97 -16.59
N VAL A 52 13.56 -10.17 -17.14
CA VAL A 52 14.28 -10.50 -18.37
C VAL A 52 13.34 -10.30 -19.57
N PRO A 53 13.60 -9.33 -20.47
CA PRO A 53 12.73 -9.07 -21.61
C PRO A 53 12.85 -10.15 -22.67
N ASP A 54 11.71 -10.62 -23.19
CA ASP A 54 11.68 -11.30 -24.49
C ASP A 54 11.59 -10.23 -25.59
N THR A 55 12.67 -10.05 -26.31
CA THR A 55 12.79 -9.08 -27.41
C THR A 55 12.46 -9.67 -28.78
N THR A 56 12.01 -10.93 -28.84
CA THR A 56 11.83 -11.69 -30.08
C THR A 56 10.38 -11.91 -30.47
N THR A 57 9.50 -12.21 -29.51
CA THR A 57 8.07 -12.54 -29.76
C THR A 57 7.35 -11.40 -30.47
N PHE A 58 7.62 -10.14 -30.11
CA PHE A 58 7.05 -8.96 -30.75
C PHE A 58 8.11 -8.16 -31.49
N SER A 59 8.80 -8.78 -32.44
CA SER A 59 9.85 -8.14 -33.25
C SER A 59 9.68 -8.47 -34.73
N GLY A 60 9.92 -7.46 -35.57
CA GLY A 60 10.00 -7.60 -37.03
C GLY A 60 8.66 -7.76 -37.75
N ASP A 61 7.53 -7.56 -37.12
CA ASP A 61 6.20 -7.53 -37.73
C ASP A 61 5.85 -6.09 -38.16
N PRO A 62 5.72 -5.78 -39.46
CA PRO A 62 5.47 -4.41 -39.90
C PRO A 62 4.07 -3.86 -39.53
N THR A 63 3.18 -4.70 -39.00
CA THR A 63 1.81 -4.31 -38.62
C THR A 63 1.70 -3.82 -37.17
N ARG A 64 2.77 -3.99 -36.40
CA ARG A 64 2.81 -3.59 -35.00
C ARG A 64 4.24 -3.16 -34.57
N PRO A 65 4.38 -2.25 -33.58
CA PRO A 65 5.70 -1.86 -33.12
C PRO A 65 6.43 -3.01 -32.41
N ASP A 66 7.75 -3.05 -32.59
CA ASP A 66 8.62 -3.91 -31.79
C ASP A 66 8.44 -3.58 -30.31
N ALA A 67 8.41 -4.59 -29.47
CA ALA A 67 8.15 -4.44 -28.03
C ALA A 67 8.95 -5.46 -27.20
N ASP A 68 9.25 -5.09 -25.97
CA ASP A 68 9.70 -6.05 -24.97
C ASP A 68 8.49 -6.80 -24.38
N TYR A 69 8.59 -8.11 -24.28
CA TYR A 69 7.49 -8.94 -23.85
C TYR A 69 7.80 -9.66 -22.54
N TYR A 70 6.82 -9.70 -21.65
CA TYR A 70 6.93 -10.36 -20.35
C TYR A 70 5.67 -11.19 -20.07
N VAL A 71 5.87 -12.29 -19.33
CA VAL A 71 4.78 -13.03 -18.69
C VAL A 71 4.94 -12.84 -17.19
N ILE A 72 4.02 -12.12 -16.58
CA ILE A 72 4.01 -11.78 -15.16
C ILE A 72 2.84 -12.49 -14.48
N ALA A 73 3.06 -12.98 -13.27
CA ALA A 73 1.97 -13.53 -12.46
C ALA A 73 1.93 -12.89 -11.08
N LEU A 74 0.74 -12.81 -10.48
CA LEU A 74 0.58 -12.54 -9.05
C LEU A 74 0.42 -13.88 -8.33
N VAL A 75 1.25 -14.10 -7.31
CA VAL A 75 1.32 -15.34 -6.53
C VAL A 75 1.22 -15.03 -5.03
N GLN A 76 0.93 -16.04 -4.21
CA GLN A 76 0.92 -15.91 -2.76
C GLN A 76 2.10 -16.70 -2.18
N THR A 77 3.00 -16.01 -1.51
CA THR A 77 4.29 -16.53 -1.05
C THR A 77 4.60 -16.08 0.37
N ARG A 78 5.76 -16.44 0.89
CA ARG A 78 6.28 -15.92 2.16
C ARG A 78 7.70 -15.44 1.98
N GLU A 79 7.98 -14.23 2.48
CA GLU A 79 9.32 -13.68 2.53
C GLU A 79 9.63 -13.13 3.93
N GLN A 80 10.87 -13.28 4.37
CA GLN A 80 11.34 -12.74 5.65
C GLN A 80 11.73 -11.28 5.47
N MET A 81 11.03 -10.39 6.16
CA MET A 81 11.23 -8.94 6.03
C MET A 81 12.11 -8.34 7.13
N HIS A 82 12.45 -9.13 8.13
CA HIS A 82 13.35 -8.75 9.23
C HIS A 82 13.85 -9.99 9.97
N THR A 83 15.10 -9.96 10.46
CA THR A 83 15.72 -11.07 11.20
C THR A 83 14.94 -11.50 12.43
N ASP A 84 14.31 -10.57 13.15
CA ASP A 84 13.56 -10.85 14.40
C ASP A 84 12.13 -11.36 14.12
N LEU A 85 11.69 -11.44 12.86
CA LEU A 85 10.33 -11.85 12.48
C LEU A 85 10.34 -13.17 11.70
N PRO A 86 9.31 -14.00 11.85
CA PRO A 86 9.07 -15.09 10.92
C PRO A 86 8.68 -14.56 9.53
N PRO A 87 8.79 -15.38 8.47
CA PRO A 87 8.40 -14.98 7.13
C PRO A 87 6.95 -14.51 7.04
N THR A 88 6.75 -13.32 6.47
CA THR A 88 5.46 -12.68 6.23
C THR A 88 4.74 -13.30 5.04
N LEU A 89 3.43 -13.53 5.14
CA LEU A 89 2.60 -13.94 4.00
C LEU A 89 2.34 -12.73 3.10
N LEU A 90 2.55 -12.90 1.81
CA LEU A 90 2.53 -11.82 0.82
C LEU A 90 1.81 -12.24 -0.46
N ARG A 91 1.34 -11.25 -1.22
CA ARG A 91 0.97 -11.36 -2.63
C ARG A 91 2.02 -10.63 -3.44
N GLU A 92 2.72 -11.34 -4.32
CA GLU A 92 3.90 -10.82 -5.01
C GLU A 92 3.81 -11.08 -6.50
N TYR A 93 4.31 -10.12 -7.31
CA TYR A 93 4.51 -10.36 -8.72
C TYR A 93 5.76 -11.19 -8.95
N VAL A 94 5.69 -12.08 -9.93
CA VAL A 94 6.82 -12.88 -10.41
C VAL A 94 6.83 -12.92 -11.94
N GLN A 95 8.01 -13.01 -12.54
CA GLN A 95 8.13 -13.30 -13.96
C GLN A 95 8.12 -14.81 -14.18
N LEU A 96 7.24 -15.29 -15.05
CA LEU A 96 7.19 -16.70 -15.42
C LEU A 96 8.21 -17.04 -16.50
N GLU A 97 8.70 -18.29 -16.44
CA GLU A 97 9.60 -18.85 -17.43
C GLU A 97 8.87 -19.04 -18.78
N THR A 98 9.56 -18.66 -19.85
CA THR A 98 9.12 -18.86 -21.24
C THR A 98 10.28 -19.46 -22.03
N PRO A 99 10.03 -20.04 -23.23
CA PRO A 99 11.11 -20.52 -24.09
C PRO A 99 12.21 -19.50 -24.41
N ASN A 100 11.87 -18.21 -24.36
CA ASN A 100 12.77 -17.14 -24.76
C ASN A 100 13.56 -16.50 -23.59
N ASN A 101 13.15 -16.75 -22.34
CA ASN A 101 13.87 -16.28 -21.14
C ASN A 101 14.52 -17.40 -20.32
N VAL A 102 14.26 -18.67 -20.66
CA VAL A 102 14.71 -19.86 -19.94
C VAL A 102 16.25 -19.91 -19.74
N SER A 103 17.01 -19.33 -20.67
CA SER A 103 18.49 -19.28 -20.56
C SER A 103 18.99 -18.41 -19.40
N TRP A 104 18.15 -17.52 -18.89
CA TRP A 104 18.43 -16.61 -17.78
C TRP A 104 17.68 -17.01 -16.50
N SER A 105 16.82 -18.03 -16.61
CA SER A 105 15.97 -18.49 -15.52
C SER A 105 16.74 -19.36 -14.53
N LYS A 106 16.41 -19.21 -13.25
CA LYS A 106 16.79 -20.17 -12.21
C LYS A 106 15.91 -21.41 -12.21
N GLY A 107 14.77 -21.38 -12.93
CA GLY A 107 13.81 -22.49 -12.98
C GLY A 107 13.12 -22.76 -11.66
N VAL A 108 12.64 -21.73 -10.99
CA VAL A 108 12.02 -21.83 -9.65
C VAL A 108 10.60 -22.39 -9.77
N ALA A 109 10.40 -23.62 -9.31
CA ALA A 109 9.07 -24.21 -9.20
C ALA A 109 8.27 -23.52 -8.09
N LEU A 110 7.27 -22.72 -8.47
CA LEU A 110 6.50 -21.90 -7.53
C LEU A 110 5.67 -22.75 -6.55
N GLN A 111 5.62 -22.26 -5.32
CA GLN A 111 4.80 -22.80 -4.26
C GLN A 111 3.85 -21.71 -3.75
N THR A 112 2.56 -22.01 -3.72
CA THR A 112 1.56 -21.14 -3.11
C THR A 112 1.56 -21.36 -1.61
N ALA A 113 1.92 -20.34 -0.84
CA ALA A 113 1.88 -20.36 0.61
C ALA A 113 0.44 -20.16 1.10
N LEU A 114 0.03 -20.93 2.09
CA LEU A 114 -1.28 -20.81 2.73
C LEU A 114 -1.14 -20.19 4.12
N LEU A 115 -2.23 -19.64 4.63
CA LEU A 115 -2.24 -18.94 5.92
C LEU A 115 -1.88 -19.88 7.09
N ASP A 116 -2.25 -21.14 7.01
CA ASP A 116 -1.93 -22.18 8.02
C ASP A 116 -0.45 -22.59 8.07
N GLY A 117 0.40 -21.96 7.25
CA GLY A 117 1.83 -22.25 7.16
C GLY A 117 2.20 -23.37 6.20
N THR A 118 1.22 -24.02 5.59
CA THR A 118 1.49 -25.03 4.55
C THR A 118 1.70 -24.39 3.19
N SER A 119 2.20 -25.15 2.23
CA SER A 119 2.31 -24.71 0.83
C SER A 119 1.90 -25.82 -0.13
N VAL A 120 1.42 -25.42 -1.30
CA VAL A 120 1.05 -26.33 -2.38
C VAL A 120 1.69 -25.88 -3.69
N PRO A 121 2.01 -26.79 -4.62
CA PRO A 121 2.56 -26.40 -5.92
C PRO A 121 1.63 -25.46 -6.67
N THR A 122 2.14 -24.30 -7.08
CA THR A 122 1.41 -23.35 -7.94
C THR A 122 1.28 -23.93 -9.34
N ARG A 123 0.09 -23.81 -9.92
CA ARG A 123 -0.20 -24.37 -11.25
C ARG A 123 -0.70 -23.29 -12.21
N MET A 124 -0.30 -23.44 -13.46
CA MET A 124 -0.86 -22.69 -14.58
C MET A 124 -2.31 -23.15 -14.86
N PRO A 125 -3.10 -22.36 -15.61
CA PRO A 125 -4.47 -22.75 -15.98
C PRO A 125 -4.59 -24.12 -16.68
N ASP A 126 -3.58 -24.52 -17.44
CA ASP A 126 -3.52 -25.84 -18.10
C ASP A 126 -3.16 -27.00 -17.17
N GLY A 127 -2.92 -26.73 -15.88
CA GLY A 127 -2.55 -27.70 -14.85
C GLY A 127 -1.05 -27.99 -14.76
N SER A 128 -0.22 -27.46 -15.64
CA SER A 128 1.24 -27.58 -15.53
C SER A 128 1.75 -26.83 -14.29
N LEU A 129 2.97 -27.13 -13.85
CA LEU A 129 3.61 -26.39 -12.77
C LEU A 129 3.97 -24.99 -13.25
N ALA A 130 3.70 -23.99 -12.43
CA ALA A 130 4.18 -22.64 -12.67
C ALA A 130 5.68 -22.56 -12.28
N VAL A 131 6.49 -22.07 -13.20
CA VAL A 131 7.93 -21.91 -13.01
C VAL A 131 8.29 -20.44 -13.19
N ALA A 132 8.93 -19.86 -12.20
CA ALA A 132 9.39 -18.49 -12.25
C ALA A 132 10.86 -18.39 -12.71
N VAL A 133 11.18 -17.26 -13.33
CA VAL A 133 12.56 -16.93 -13.76
C VAL A 133 13.48 -16.78 -12.55
N ASP A 134 12.96 -16.25 -11.44
CA ASP A 134 13.71 -16.00 -10.21
C ASP A 134 12.84 -16.33 -8.98
N ASP A 135 13.46 -16.37 -7.82
CA ASP A 135 12.73 -16.49 -6.56
C ASP A 135 11.73 -15.33 -6.40
N PRO A 136 10.54 -15.56 -5.84
CA PRO A 136 9.64 -14.47 -5.48
C PRO A 136 10.32 -13.53 -4.49
N HIS A 137 10.23 -12.23 -4.78
CA HIS A 137 10.73 -11.18 -3.90
C HIS A 137 9.75 -10.02 -3.84
N PHE A 138 9.62 -9.44 -2.66
CA PHE A 138 8.82 -8.24 -2.44
C PHE A 138 9.30 -7.09 -3.34
N LEU A 139 8.37 -6.43 -4.04
CA LEU A 139 8.63 -5.40 -5.05
C LEU A 139 9.35 -5.89 -6.32
N GLY A 140 9.45 -7.19 -6.55
CA GLY A 140 9.97 -7.76 -7.80
C GLY A 140 8.87 -8.34 -8.70
N PRO A 141 9.17 -8.61 -9.99
CA PRO A 141 10.36 -8.17 -10.71
C PRO A 141 10.26 -6.69 -11.15
N VAL A 142 11.38 -6.00 -11.10
CA VAL A 142 11.47 -4.63 -11.63
C VAL A 142 11.58 -4.68 -13.14
N ILE A 143 10.67 -4.03 -13.85
CA ILE A 143 10.74 -3.91 -15.31
C ILE A 143 11.62 -2.70 -15.65
N LEU A 144 12.70 -2.96 -16.39
CA LEU A 144 13.56 -1.92 -16.95
C LEU A 144 13.12 -1.64 -18.38
N ALA A 145 12.48 -0.50 -18.60
CA ALA A 145 11.93 -0.10 -19.90
C ALA A 145 12.75 1.02 -20.52
N GLN A 146 12.73 1.09 -21.86
CA GLN A 146 13.31 2.17 -22.65
C GLN A 146 12.20 3.09 -23.16
N LYS A 147 12.41 4.39 -23.08
CA LYS A 147 11.48 5.37 -23.67
C LYS A 147 11.21 5.05 -25.14
N ASP A 148 9.95 5.20 -25.53
CA ASP A 148 9.44 4.96 -26.89
C ASP A 148 9.60 3.50 -27.39
N ARG A 149 10.09 2.57 -26.56
CA ARG A 149 10.04 1.14 -26.81
C ARG A 149 8.92 0.52 -25.97
N PRO A 150 7.84 0.06 -26.59
CA PRO A 150 6.69 -0.49 -25.87
C PRO A 150 7.03 -1.74 -25.04
N VAL A 151 6.27 -1.95 -24.00
CA VAL A 151 6.23 -3.18 -23.22
C VAL A 151 4.87 -3.85 -23.41
N ARG A 152 4.88 -5.18 -23.60
CA ARG A 152 3.70 -6.04 -23.64
C ARG A 152 3.77 -7.07 -22.54
N ILE A 153 2.66 -7.24 -21.83
CA ILE A 153 2.59 -8.17 -20.70
C ILE A 153 1.40 -9.10 -20.87
N VAL A 154 1.63 -10.39 -20.66
CA VAL A 154 0.58 -11.31 -20.24
C VAL A 154 0.64 -11.40 -18.73
N PHE A 155 -0.45 -11.05 -18.08
CA PHE A 155 -0.62 -11.15 -16.64
C PHE A 155 -1.46 -12.39 -16.30
N TYR A 156 -0.97 -13.22 -15.38
CA TYR A 156 -1.72 -14.32 -14.80
C TYR A 156 -2.05 -14.05 -13.33
N ASN A 157 -3.30 -14.27 -12.98
CA ASN A 157 -3.69 -14.36 -11.59
C ASN A 157 -3.53 -15.83 -11.12
N LEU A 158 -2.45 -16.10 -10.38
CA LEU A 158 -2.14 -17.42 -9.83
C LEU A 158 -2.33 -17.48 -8.30
N LEU A 159 -3.15 -16.59 -7.76
CA LEU A 159 -3.55 -16.66 -6.35
C LEU A 159 -4.31 -17.95 -6.04
N PRO A 160 -4.38 -18.37 -4.77
CA PRO A 160 -5.19 -19.52 -4.39
C PRO A 160 -6.67 -19.31 -4.72
N LYS A 161 -7.38 -20.41 -4.93
CA LYS A 161 -8.83 -20.41 -5.17
C LYS A 161 -9.61 -20.62 -3.87
N GLY A 162 -10.87 -20.19 -3.88
CA GLY A 162 -11.77 -20.29 -2.74
C GLY A 162 -11.21 -19.60 -1.51
N THR A 163 -11.47 -20.15 -0.33
CA THR A 163 -11.04 -19.55 0.95
C THR A 163 -9.51 -19.44 1.11
N GLY A 164 -8.74 -20.20 0.36
CA GLY A 164 -7.28 -20.06 0.33
C GLY A 164 -6.82 -18.75 -0.32
N GLY A 165 -7.69 -18.12 -1.12
CA GLY A 165 -7.47 -16.86 -1.80
C GLY A 165 -8.08 -15.64 -1.09
N ASP A 166 -8.69 -15.84 0.06
CA ASP A 166 -9.17 -14.73 0.88
C ASP A 166 -8.02 -13.83 1.31
N LEU A 167 -8.31 -12.55 1.49
CA LEU A 167 -7.33 -11.62 2.04
C LEU A 167 -7.01 -11.99 3.48
N PHE A 168 -5.73 -12.06 3.79
CA PHE A 168 -5.20 -12.31 5.13
C PHE A 168 -5.05 -11.00 5.94
N MET A 169 -6.07 -10.17 5.85
CA MET A 169 -6.23 -8.93 6.61
C MET A 169 -7.71 -8.56 6.67
N PRO A 170 -8.15 -7.77 7.66
CA PRO A 170 -9.55 -7.35 7.75
C PRO A 170 -9.95 -6.51 6.54
N LYS A 171 -11.16 -6.77 6.07
CA LYS A 171 -11.78 -6.11 4.93
C LYS A 171 -13.12 -5.54 5.37
N ASP A 172 -13.37 -4.28 5.03
CA ASP A 172 -14.70 -3.68 5.19
C ASP A 172 -15.53 -3.97 3.95
N SER A 173 -16.44 -4.93 4.08
CA SER A 173 -17.34 -5.33 2.98
C SER A 173 -18.42 -4.29 2.64
N THR A 174 -18.54 -3.21 3.43
CA THR A 174 -19.43 -2.09 3.10
C THR A 174 -18.83 -1.15 2.05
N ILE A 175 -17.52 -1.24 1.81
CA ILE A 175 -16.85 -0.50 0.74
C ILE A 175 -17.26 -1.12 -0.61
N MET A 176 -17.68 -0.28 -1.56
CA MET A 176 -18.05 -0.73 -2.90
C MET A 176 -16.91 -1.51 -3.55
N GLY A 177 -17.24 -2.68 -4.09
CA GLY A 177 -16.29 -3.57 -4.73
C GLY A 177 -15.58 -4.55 -3.80
N SER A 178 -15.72 -4.43 -2.48
CA SER A 178 -15.08 -5.34 -1.50
C SER A 178 -16.06 -6.32 -0.84
N GLY A 179 -17.33 -6.26 -1.17
CA GLY A 179 -18.39 -7.09 -0.61
C GLY A 179 -19.25 -7.74 -1.68
N TYR A 180 -20.57 -7.53 -1.60
CA TYR A 180 -21.51 -8.08 -2.56
C TYR A 180 -21.27 -7.56 -3.97
N GLY A 181 -21.38 -8.46 -4.93
CA GLY A 181 -21.45 -8.13 -6.34
C GLY A 181 -22.80 -7.52 -6.73
N PRO A 182 -22.95 -6.98 -7.96
CA PRO A 182 -24.22 -6.50 -8.44
C PRO A 182 -25.22 -7.66 -8.49
N PRO A 183 -26.52 -7.43 -8.12
CA PRO A 183 -27.52 -8.46 -8.15
C PRO A 183 -27.71 -8.99 -9.57
N MET A 184 -27.55 -10.28 -9.76
CA MET A 184 -27.74 -10.96 -11.05
C MET A 184 -29.23 -11.13 -11.43
N SER A 185 -30.13 -11.00 -10.48
CA SER A 185 -31.57 -10.96 -10.71
C SER A 185 -32.10 -9.60 -10.32
N ALA A 186 -33.22 -9.19 -10.92
CA ALA A 186 -33.97 -8.00 -10.50
C ALA A 186 -34.61 -8.26 -9.11
N VAL A 187 -33.80 -8.57 -8.13
CA VAL A 187 -34.17 -8.58 -6.72
C VAL A 187 -34.43 -7.13 -6.37
N ALA A 188 -35.58 -6.88 -5.77
CA ALA A 188 -36.01 -5.53 -5.47
C ALA A 188 -34.97 -4.80 -4.60
N PRO A 189 -34.82 -3.49 -4.76
CA PRO A 189 -33.93 -2.69 -3.92
C PRO A 189 -34.14 -2.87 -2.41
N ASP A 190 -35.31 -3.31 -2.00
CA ASP A 190 -35.70 -3.58 -0.61
C ASP A 190 -34.91 -4.76 0.01
N ASP A 191 -34.46 -5.73 -0.80
CA ASP A 191 -33.64 -6.82 -0.30
C ASP A 191 -32.16 -6.43 -0.13
N LEU A 192 -31.72 -5.39 -0.85
CA LEU A 192 -30.41 -4.79 -0.65
C LEU A 192 -30.34 -4.02 0.68
N GLY A 193 -31.45 -3.41 1.12
CA GLY A 193 -31.51 -2.73 2.41
C GLY A 193 -31.37 -3.68 3.60
N THR A 194 -31.97 -4.86 3.53
CA THR A 194 -31.86 -5.88 4.59
C THR A 194 -30.47 -6.51 4.61
N VAL A 195 -29.91 -6.72 3.45
CA VAL A 195 -28.53 -7.19 3.27
C VAL A 195 -27.53 -6.13 3.78
N MET A 196 -27.81 -4.85 3.58
CA MET A 196 -26.94 -3.77 4.04
C MET A 196 -26.88 -3.64 5.57
N ASP A 197 -27.91 -4.03 6.32
CA ASP A 197 -27.86 -4.07 7.78
C ASP A 197 -27.05 -5.27 8.30
N GLU A 198 -27.08 -6.37 7.61
CA GLU A 198 -26.19 -7.51 7.86
C GLU A 198 -24.76 -7.19 7.41
N VAL A 199 -24.59 -6.25 6.51
CA VAL A 199 -23.34 -5.87 5.86
C VAL A 199 -22.41 -5.06 6.76
N ARG A 200 -22.83 -4.49 7.85
CA ARG A 200 -21.87 -3.98 8.84
C ARG A 200 -20.92 -5.08 9.30
N ASN A 201 -21.32 -6.33 9.08
CA ASN A 201 -20.55 -7.50 9.45
C ASN A 201 -20.66 -8.69 8.54
N PRO A 202 -21.14 -8.66 7.35
CA PRO A 202 -21.16 -9.88 6.62
C PRO A 202 -19.77 -10.08 6.09
N MET A 203 -19.21 -11.07 6.55
CA MET A 203 -18.18 -11.71 5.83
C MET A 203 -18.84 -12.39 4.66
N CYS A 204 -18.64 -11.93 3.45
CA CYS A 204 -19.07 -12.69 2.27
C CYS A 204 -18.58 -14.12 2.31
N THR A 205 -17.48 -14.37 2.99
CA THR A 205 -16.93 -15.69 3.28
C THR A 205 -17.74 -16.50 4.31
N ASP A 206 -18.57 -15.88 5.12
CA ASP A 206 -19.37 -16.55 6.15
C ASP A 206 -20.73 -17.06 5.60
N PHE A 207 -21.08 -16.69 4.39
CA PHE A 207 -22.31 -17.15 3.76
C PHE A 207 -22.09 -18.46 3.00
N PRO A 208 -22.98 -19.46 3.17
CA PRO A 208 -22.89 -20.74 2.43
C PRO A 208 -22.95 -20.58 0.91
N SER A 209 -23.37 -19.43 0.41
CA SER A 209 -23.42 -19.06 -1.00
C SER A 209 -22.58 -17.80 -1.24
N SER A 210 -21.28 -17.91 -1.07
CA SER A 210 -20.32 -16.82 -1.40
C SER A 210 -20.30 -16.45 -2.89
N PHE A 211 -21.12 -17.07 -3.71
CA PHE A 211 -21.21 -16.81 -5.15
C PHE A 211 -21.62 -15.39 -5.51
N ASP A 212 -22.41 -14.75 -4.67
CA ASP A 212 -22.90 -13.38 -4.90
C ASP A 212 -21.90 -12.31 -4.45
N CYS A 213 -20.76 -12.71 -3.90
CA CYS A 213 -19.71 -11.81 -3.43
C CYS A 213 -18.60 -11.70 -4.45
N PHE A 214 -18.01 -10.52 -4.52
CA PHE A 214 -16.72 -10.35 -5.18
C PHE A 214 -15.64 -11.07 -4.40
N GLN A 215 -14.89 -11.93 -5.09
CA GLN A 215 -13.82 -12.70 -4.47
C GLN A 215 -12.63 -11.81 -4.09
N ASP A 216 -11.91 -12.17 -3.02
CA ASP A 216 -10.75 -11.42 -2.54
C ASP A 216 -9.48 -11.70 -3.35
N ASN A 217 -9.50 -12.78 -4.15
CA ASN A 217 -8.39 -13.14 -5.03
C ASN A 217 -8.47 -12.52 -6.43
N ARG A 218 -9.23 -11.43 -6.57
CA ARG A 218 -9.23 -10.62 -7.80
C ARG A 218 -7.93 -9.84 -7.91
N ALA A 219 -7.42 -9.73 -9.13
CA ALA A 219 -6.20 -8.97 -9.39
C ALA A 219 -6.16 -8.42 -10.81
N THR A 220 -5.40 -7.37 -11.00
CA THR A 220 -5.05 -6.79 -12.29
C THR A 220 -3.63 -6.21 -12.23
N LEU A 221 -3.23 -5.49 -13.27
CA LEU A 221 -1.94 -4.83 -13.35
C LEU A 221 -2.13 -3.41 -13.88
N HIS A 222 -1.80 -2.42 -13.06
CA HIS A 222 -1.86 -1.00 -13.41
C HIS A 222 -0.46 -0.39 -13.36
N LEU A 223 -0.03 0.27 -14.43
CA LEU A 223 1.20 1.07 -14.43
C LEU A 223 0.89 2.45 -13.87
N HIS A 224 1.25 2.70 -12.62
CA HIS A 224 0.93 3.94 -11.92
C HIS A 224 1.61 5.16 -12.55
N GLY A 225 0.77 6.07 -13.04
CA GLY A 225 1.24 7.26 -13.76
C GLY A 225 1.74 6.98 -15.19
N GLY A 226 1.46 5.79 -15.74
CA GLY A 226 1.81 5.43 -17.11
C GLY A 226 0.98 6.18 -18.15
N ILE A 227 1.59 6.53 -19.28
CA ILE A 227 0.84 6.93 -20.49
C ILE A 227 0.46 5.63 -21.19
N THR A 228 -0.72 5.11 -20.88
CA THR A 228 -1.21 3.82 -21.39
C THR A 228 -2.51 4.00 -22.16
N PRO A 229 -2.79 3.16 -23.18
CA PRO A 229 -4.14 3.06 -23.73
C PRO A 229 -5.12 2.60 -22.65
N TRP A 230 -6.34 3.09 -22.66
CA TRP A 230 -7.35 2.78 -21.63
C TRP A 230 -7.60 1.27 -21.45
N ILE A 231 -7.47 0.46 -22.51
CA ILE A 231 -7.62 -1.00 -22.46
C ILE A 231 -6.46 -1.70 -21.73
N SER A 232 -5.37 -1.01 -21.46
CA SER A 232 -4.17 -1.50 -20.78
C SER A 232 -3.87 -0.72 -19.52
N ASP A 233 -4.80 0.12 -19.06
CA ASP A 233 -4.59 0.97 -17.89
C ASP A 233 -4.72 0.17 -16.57
N GLY A 234 -5.35 -1.00 -16.60
CA GLY A 234 -5.65 -1.75 -15.38
C GLY A 234 -6.67 -0.99 -14.53
N THR A 235 -7.75 -0.50 -15.17
CA THR A 235 -8.81 0.24 -14.45
C THR A 235 -9.44 -0.63 -13.36
N PRO A 236 -10.15 -0.03 -12.38
CA PRO A 236 -10.79 -0.79 -11.30
C PRO A 236 -11.73 -1.91 -11.74
N HIS A 237 -12.23 -1.86 -12.96
CA HIS A 237 -13.13 -2.88 -13.53
C HIS A 237 -12.43 -3.80 -14.56
N GLN A 238 -11.12 -3.82 -14.58
CA GLN A 238 -10.29 -4.63 -15.47
C GLN A 238 -9.52 -5.72 -14.68
N TRP A 239 -10.19 -6.43 -13.82
CA TRP A 239 -9.58 -7.48 -12.98
C TRP A 239 -10.02 -8.88 -13.44
N SER A 240 -9.25 -9.92 -13.06
CA SER A 240 -9.60 -11.33 -13.18
C SER A 240 -9.42 -12.05 -11.85
N THR A 241 -10.19 -13.14 -11.66
CA THR A 241 -9.95 -14.14 -10.61
C THR A 241 -8.98 -15.20 -11.13
N PRO A 242 -8.42 -16.08 -10.29
CA PRO A 242 -7.71 -17.26 -10.75
C PRO A 242 -8.56 -18.14 -11.67
N ALA A 243 -7.92 -18.78 -12.64
CA ALA A 243 -8.61 -19.63 -13.62
C ALA A 243 -9.48 -20.71 -12.95
N GLY A 244 -10.77 -20.74 -13.33
CA GLY A 244 -11.74 -21.68 -12.78
C GLY A 244 -12.07 -21.42 -11.31
N GLU A 245 -12.05 -20.17 -10.86
CA GLU A 245 -12.60 -19.79 -9.57
C GLU A 245 -14.12 -19.99 -9.54
N ALA A 246 -14.65 -20.46 -8.41
CA ALA A 246 -16.08 -20.66 -8.25
C ALA A 246 -16.77 -19.34 -7.88
N THR A 247 -17.09 -18.54 -8.88
CA THR A 247 -17.72 -17.22 -8.72
C THR A 247 -18.64 -16.89 -9.88
N LEU A 248 -19.62 -16.01 -9.65
CA LEU A 248 -20.43 -15.40 -10.71
C LEU A 248 -19.68 -14.25 -11.43
N TYR A 249 -18.59 -13.79 -10.82
CA TYR A 249 -17.80 -12.67 -11.31
C TYR A 249 -16.35 -13.10 -11.53
N PRO A 250 -16.05 -13.87 -12.59
CA PRO A 250 -14.69 -14.34 -12.87
C PRO A 250 -13.77 -13.22 -13.38
N GLU A 251 -14.34 -12.18 -14.00
CA GLU A 251 -13.63 -11.01 -14.49
C GLU A 251 -14.44 -9.72 -14.27
N GLY A 252 -13.77 -8.59 -14.34
CA GLY A 252 -14.41 -7.27 -14.32
C GLY A 252 -15.11 -6.95 -15.64
N ALA A 253 -15.88 -5.85 -15.64
CA ALA A 253 -16.71 -5.45 -16.78
C ALA A 253 -15.94 -4.74 -17.91
N SER A 254 -14.63 -4.50 -17.75
CA SER A 254 -13.79 -3.83 -18.74
C SER A 254 -13.11 -4.81 -19.70
N VAL A 255 -12.54 -4.29 -20.78
CA VAL A 255 -11.79 -5.09 -21.76
C VAL A 255 -10.52 -5.66 -21.12
N GLY A 256 -10.35 -6.97 -21.17
CA GLY A 256 -9.20 -7.69 -20.60
C GLY A 256 -8.02 -7.85 -21.54
N ASN A 257 -8.18 -7.59 -22.85
CA ASN A 257 -7.19 -7.97 -23.85
C ASN A 257 -6.81 -6.89 -24.85
N VAL A 258 -5.52 -6.83 -25.16
CA VAL A 258 -4.95 -6.06 -26.25
C VAL A 258 -5.18 -6.80 -27.56
N PRO A 259 -5.93 -6.21 -28.54
CA PRO A 259 -6.37 -6.94 -29.73
C PRO A 259 -5.24 -7.54 -30.58
N ASP A 260 -4.10 -6.87 -30.69
CA ASP A 260 -2.98 -7.31 -31.52
C ASP A 260 -2.01 -8.28 -30.81
N MET A 261 -2.34 -8.68 -29.58
CA MET A 261 -1.68 -9.77 -28.87
C MET A 261 -2.37 -11.12 -29.08
N THR A 262 -3.65 -11.12 -29.48
CA THR A 262 -4.42 -12.34 -29.72
C THR A 262 -3.91 -13.06 -30.97
N GLY A 263 -3.70 -14.39 -30.86
CA GLY A 263 -3.25 -15.24 -31.96
C GLY A 263 -1.77 -15.09 -32.34
N VAL A 264 -0.98 -14.39 -31.53
CA VAL A 264 0.47 -14.31 -31.72
C VAL A 264 1.12 -15.63 -31.26
N PRO A 265 1.95 -16.29 -32.10
CA PRO A 265 2.63 -17.52 -31.69
C PRO A 265 3.44 -17.34 -30.40
N GLY A 266 3.23 -18.21 -29.44
CA GLY A 266 3.91 -18.16 -28.14
C GLY A 266 3.30 -17.18 -27.11
N VAL A 267 2.25 -16.46 -27.49
CA VAL A 267 1.48 -15.62 -26.57
C VAL A 267 0.21 -16.37 -26.16
N PRO A 268 -0.05 -16.54 -24.86
CA PRO A 268 -1.30 -17.15 -24.39
C PRO A 268 -2.54 -16.40 -24.87
N ASP A 269 -3.60 -17.16 -25.12
CA ASP A 269 -4.91 -16.60 -25.41
C ASP A 269 -5.67 -16.34 -24.11
N CYS A 270 -5.89 -15.08 -23.77
CA CYS A 270 -6.60 -14.63 -22.58
C CYS A 270 -8.02 -14.15 -22.94
N SER A 271 -8.73 -14.85 -23.82
CA SER A 271 -10.04 -14.43 -24.34
C SER A 271 -11.24 -15.02 -23.59
N ALA A 272 -11.03 -16.06 -22.78
CA ALA A 272 -12.09 -16.67 -21.99
C ALA A 272 -12.24 -15.95 -20.63
N PRO A 273 -13.47 -15.69 -20.18
CA PRO A 273 -13.69 -14.91 -18.95
C PRO A 273 -13.17 -15.59 -17.67
N ASP A 274 -12.96 -16.90 -17.69
CA ASP A 274 -12.52 -17.72 -16.55
C ASP A 274 -11.08 -18.27 -16.71
N ASP A 275 -10.29 -17.71 -17.62
CA ASP A 275 -8.92 -18.17 -17.90
C ASP A 275 -7.87 -17.62 -16.94
N GLY A 276 -8.23 -16.64 -16.12
CA GLY A 276 -7.36 -16.05 -15.08
C GLY A 276 -6.20 -15.25 -15.63
N CYS A 277 -6.29 -14.76 -16.87
CA CYS A 277 -5.24 -13.93 -17.46
C CYS A 277 -5.77 -12.69 -18.18
N GLN A 278 -4.86 -11.74 -18.43
CA GLN A 278 -5.11 -10.47 -19.11
C GLN A 278 -3.88 -10.05 -19.89
N THR A 279 -4.04 -9.18 -20.89
CA THR A 279 -2.91 -8.65 -21.65
C THR A 279 -2.83 -7.13 -21.56
N PHE A 280 -1.61 -6.59 -21.53
CA PHE A 280 -1.34 -5.17 -21.38
C PHE A 280 -0.32 -4.68 -22.42
N TYR A 281 -0.47 -3.41 -22.81
CA TYR A 281 0.43 -2.71 -23.72
C TYR A 281 0.77 -1.33 -23.14
N TYR A 282 2.04 -1.12 -22.82
CA TYR A 282 2.56 0.14 -22.27
C TYR A 282 3.44 0.83 -23.32
N THR A 283 3.11 2.07 -23.64
CA THR A 283 3.77 2.82 -24.72
C THR A 283 5.14 3.36 -24.37
N ASN A 284 5.42 3.56 -23.08
CA ASN A 284 6.67 4.11 -22.53
C ASN A 284 7.08 5.47 -23.11
N GLN A 285 6.11 6.33 -23.41
CA GLN A 285 6.38 7.65 -24.00
C GLN A 285 6.91 8.69 -22.99
N GLN A 286 6.97 8.35 -21.71
CA GLN A 286 7.50 9.21 -20.68
C GLN A 286 9.03 9.26 -20.70
N SER A 287 9.59 10.38 -20.17
CA SER A 287 11.02 10.50 -19.92
C SER A 287 11.49 9.58 -18.79
N ALA A 288 12.81 9.40 -18.67
CA ALA A 288 13.44 8.58 -17.65
C ALA A 288 12.97 8.91 -16.23
N ARG A 289 12.43 7.91 -15.52
CA ARG A 289 11.90 8.01 -14.15
C ARG A 289 11.74 6.65 -13.50
N LEU A 290 11.66 6.63 -12.17
CA LEU A 290 11.21 5.48 -11.40
C LEU A 290 9.69 5.59 -11.22
N MET A 291 9.00 4.53 -11.60
CA MET A 291 7.56 4.32 -11.43
C MET A 291 7.33 2.96 -10.77
N PHE A 292 6.09 2.58 -10.61
CA PHE A 292 5.73 1.23 -10.15
C PHE A 292 4.45 0.76 -10.84
N TYR A 293 4.27 -0.55 -10.89
CA TYR A 293 3.01 -1.16 -11.25
C TYR A 293 2.44 -1.89 -10.04
N HIS A 294 1.12 -1.95 -9.96
CA HIS A 294 0.45 -2.51 -8.79
C HIS A 294 -0.94 -3.04 -9.14
N ASP A 295 -1.54 -3.75 -8.21
CA ASP A 295 -2.94 -4.17 -8.33
C ASP A 295 -3.89 -2.96 -8.30
N HIS A 296 -4.98 -3.05 -9.06
CA HIS A 296 -6.01 -2.01 -9.10
C HIS A 296 -7.42 -2.58 -9.08
N ALA A 297 -7.60 -3.81 -8.57
CA ALA A 297 -8.92 -4.46 -8.49
C ALA A 297 -9.88 -3.67 -7.61
N TRP A 298 -11.08 -3.40 -8.12
CA TRP A 298 -12.06 -2.53 -7.48
C TRP A 298 -12.40 -2.96 -6.05
N GLY A 299 -12.35 -1.97 -5.14
CA GLY A 299 -12.67 -2.12 -3.73
C GLY A 299 -11.58 -2.77 -2.86
N ILE A 300 -10.55 -3.38 -3.45
CA ILE A 300 -9.48 -4.08 -2.73
C ILE A 300 -8.07 -3.68 -3.14
N THR A 301 -7.93 -2.68 -4.02
CA THR A 301 -6.62 -2.17 -4.48
C THR A 301 -5.68 -1.91 -3.31
N ARG A 302 -6.11 -1.11 -2.35
CA ARG A 302 -5.35 -0.75 -1.15
C ARG A 302 -4.89 -1.99 -0.38
N LEU A 303 -5.77 -2.98 -0.21
CA LEU A 303 -5.48 -4.21 0.53
C LEU A 303 -4.50 -5.11 -0.24
N ASN A 304 -4.67 -5.26 -1.55
CA ASN A 304 -3.75 -6.03 -2.38
C ASN A 304 -2.36 -5.39 -2.42
N VAL A 305 -2.27 -4.06 -2.51
CA VAL A 305 -1.00 -3.32 -2.44
C VAL A 305 -0.37 -3.45 -1.05
N TYR A 306 -1.18 -3.36 0.01
CA TYR A 306 -0.71 -3.58 1.38
C TYR A 306 -0.15 -5.00 1.56
N ALA A 307 -0.79 -5.99 0.96
CA ALA A 307 -0.35 -7.38 0.96
C ALA A 307 0.93 -7.64 0.14
N GLY A 308 1.40 -6.68 -0.67
CA GLY A 308 2.62 -6.80 -1.47
C GLY A 308 2.41 -6.72 -2.99
N GLY A 309 1.18 -6.52 -3.47
CA GLY A 309 0.86 -6.44 -4.90
C GLY A 309 1.36 -5.16 -5.59
N ALA A 310 2.67 -4.92 -5.54
CA ALA A 310 3.36 -3.81 -6.20
C ALA A 310 4.78 -4.20 -6.60
N ALA A 311 5.31 -3.61 -7.68
CA ALA A 311 6.68 -3.81 -8.13
C ALA A 311 7.21 -2.60 -8.92
N GLY A 312 8.52 -2.47 -9.00
CA GLY A 312 9.17 -1.32 -9.63
C GLY A 312 9.08 -1.32 -11.18
N TYR A 313 8.99 -0.13 -11.76
CA TYR A 313 9.04 0.11 -13.20
C TYR A 313 9.96 1.28 -13.49
N LEU A 314 11.11 1.02 -14.08
CA LEU A 314 12.14 2.02 -14.33
C LEU A 314 12.23 2.32 -15.82
N ILE A 315 11.89 3.53 -16.21
CA ILE A 315 12.08 4.01 -17.59
C ILE A 315 13.45 4.69 -17.70
N THR A 316 14.21 4.33 -18.72
CA THR A 316 15.44 5.02 -19.16
C THR A 316 15.21 5.70 -20.50
N ASP A 317 16.01 6.74 -20.79
CA ASP A 317 16.01 7.43 -22.08
C ASP A 317 17.41 7.88 -22.50
N ASP A 318 17.54 8.40 -23.69
CA ASP A 318 18.84 8.85 -24.23
C ASP A 318 19.44 9.96 -23.37
N THR A 319 18.61 10.86 -22.81
CA THR A 319 19.07 11.93 -21.91
C THR A 319 19.72 11.36 -20.65
N ASP A 320 19.08 10.38 -20.02
CA ASP A 320 19.63 9.68 -18.85
C ASP A 320 20.96 9.00 -19.17
N GLN A 321 21.03 8.31 -20.28
CA GLN A 321 22.22 7.58 -20.73
C GLN A 321 23.36 8.51 -21.13
N ASP A 322 23.07 9.60 -21.81
CA ASP A 322 24.06 10.61 -22.22
C ASP A 322 24.67 11.31 -20.99
N LEU A 323 23.86 11.68 -20.00
CA LEU A 323 24.33 12.30 -18.75
C LEU A 323 25.23 11.35 -17.95
N VAL A 324 24.92 10.06 -17.88
CA VAL A 324 25.77 9.04 -17.28
C VAL A 324 27.06 8.87 -18.06
N THR A 325 26.98 8.73 -19.38
CA THR A 325 28.13 8.53 -20.27
C THR A 325 29.10 9.71 -20.22
N ALA A 326 28.56 10.92 -20.13
CA ALA A 326 29.35 12.14 -19.98
C ALA A 326 29.94 12.33 -18.58
N GLY A 327 29.61 11.46 -17.62
CA GLY A 327 30.05 11.56 -16.23
C GLY A 327 29.45 12.75 -15.47
N ILE A 328 28.33 13.30 -15.95
CA ILE A 328 27.63 14.43 -15.32
C ILE A 328 26.85 13.95 -14.12
N ILE A 329 26.20 12.77 -14.22
CA ILE A 329 25.50 12.12 -13.12
C ILE A 329 26.14 10.76 -12.82
N PRO A 330 26.08 10.29 -11.56
CA PRO A 330 26.64 9.00 -11.19
C PRO A 330 25.98 7.84 -11.98
N ALA A 331 26.83 6.89 -12.41
CA ALA A 331 26.33 5.63 -12.96
C ALA A 331 25.80 4.70 -11.85
N ASP A 332 26.40 4.77 -10.67
CA ASP A 332 25.96 4.01 -9.49
C ASP A 332 24.62 4.58 -8.99
N GLN A 333 23.60 3.77 -9.10
CA GLN A 333 22.24 4.15 -8.70
C GLN A 333 21.66 3.16 -7.68
N ILE A 334 20.92 3.69 -6.73
CA ILE A 334 20.25 2.93 -5.69
C ILE A 334 18.76 3.33 -5.70
N PRO A 335 17.85 2.45 -6.13
CA PRO A 335 16.43 2.68 -5.94
C PRO A 335 16.06 2.49 -4.47
N LEU A 336 15.23 3.37 -3.95
CA LEU A 336 14.68 3.33 -2.59
C LEU A 336 13.16 3.44 -2.68
N VAL A 337 12.48 2.31 -2.67
CA VAL A 337 11.02 2.25 -2.56
C VAL A 337 10.67 2.21 -1.09
N ILE A 338 10.20 3.33 -0.57
CA ILE A 338 9.92 3.52 0.86
C ILE A 338 8.43 3.31 1.10
N GLN A 339 8.12 2.35 1.95
CA GLN A 339 6.77 2.00 2.37
C GLN A 339 6.68 2.01 3.89
N ASP A 340 5.46 1.95 4.41
CA ASP A 340 5.19 1.78 5.82
C ASP A 340 4.28 0.58 6.04
N ARG A 341 4.58 -0.20 7.06
CA ARG A 341 3.82 -1.37 7.49
C ARG A 341 3.77 -1.43 9.00
N THR A 342 2.93 -2.32 9.49
CA THR A 342 2.98 -2.77 10.89
C THR A 342 2.90 -4.28 10.87
N PHE A 343 3.60 -4.93 11.79
CA PHE A 343 3.59 -6.38 11.91
C PHE A 343 2.75 -6.82 13.10
N VAL A 344 2.04 -7.94 12.94
CA VAL A 344 1.30 -8.56 14.03
C VAL A 344 2.30 -8.95 15.12
N PRO A 345 2.09 -8.49 16.37
CA PRO A 345 2.95 -8.82 17.50
C PRO A 345 2.69 -10.23 18.04
N ASP A 346 3.38 -10.59 19.11
CA ASP A 346 3.09 -11.81 19.83
C ASP A 346 1.69 -11.80 20.48
N VAL A 347 1.19 -12.98 20.84
CA VAL A 347 -0.19 -13.15 21.31
C VAL A 347 -0.52 -12.29 22.55
N PRO A 348 0.35 -12.18 23.58
CA PRO A 348 0.06 -11.33 24.74
C PRO A 348 -0.16 -9.87 24.34
N GLN A 349 0.72 -9.30 23.53
CA GLN A 349 0.63 -7.92 23.07
C GLN A 349 -0.56 -7.72 22.13
N LEU A 350 -0.79 -8.67 21.22
CA LEU A 350 -1.93 -8.61 20.28
C LEU A 350 -3.26 -8.60 21.05
N THR A 351 -3.41 -9.44 22.07
CA THR A 351 -4.63 -9.51 22.88
C THR A 351 -4.90 -8.21 23.64
N GLU A 352 -3.83 -7.52 24.06
CA GLU A 352 -3.95 -6.23 24.73
C GLU A 352 -4.30 -5.09 23.76
N GLN A 353 -3.68 -5.07 22.59
CA GLN A 353 -3.79 -3.96 21.64
C GLN A 353 -4.95 -4.10 20.64
N ASP A 354 -5.22 -5.32 20.19
CA ASP A 354 -6.30 -5.60 19.24
C ASP A 354 -6.98 -6.95 19.57
N PRO A 355 -7.85 -6.97 20.58
CA PRO A 355 -8.55 -8.20 20.97
C PRO A 355 -9.51 -8.73 19.90
N THR A 356 -9.79 -7.96 18.84
CA THR A 356 -10.67 -8.35 17.75
C THR A 356 -9.93 -9.00 16.59
N TRP A 357 -8.59 -9.00 16.61
CA TRP A 357 -7.79 -9.61 15.55
C TRP A 357 -7.93 -11.13 15.55
N ASP A 358 -8.41 -11.67 14.44
CA ASP A 358 -8.52 -13.11 14.22
C ASP A 358 -7.26 -13.65 13.53
N ALA A 359 -6.32 -14.15 14.33
CA ALA A 359 -5.07 -14.69 13.81
C ALA A 359 -5.25 -15.93 12.92
N THR A 360 -6.39 -16.61 12.99
CA THR A 360 -6.69 -17.77 12.12
C THR A 360 -7.09 -17.34 10.72
N ARG A 361 -7.59 -16.12 10.56
CA ARG A 361 -8.02 -15.55 9.29
C ARG A 361 -7.01 -14.56 8.70
N TRP A 362 -6.29 -13.83 9.54
CA TRP A 362 -5.43 -12.73 9.10
C TRP A 362 -3.95 -12.96 9.42
N GLY A 363 -3.65 -14.07 10.09
CA GLY A 363 -2.28 -14.45 10.44
C GLY A 363 -1.83 -13.92 11.81
N GLY A 364 -0.85 -14.61 12.35
CA GLY A 364 -0.22 -14.28 13.64
C GLY A 364 1.09 -13.52 13.45
N LEU A 365 1.97 -13.66 14.45
CA LEU A 365 3.27 -12.99 14.54
C LEU A 365 3.99 -12.89 13.20
N GLY A 366 4.41 -11.67 12.84
CA GLY A 366 5.20 -11.38 11.66
C GLY A 366 4.41 -11.20 10.37
N ASN A 367 3.11 -11.49 10.33
CA ASN A 367 2.26 -11.07 9.21
C ASN A 367 1.96 -9.56 9.31
N PHE A 368 1.52 -8.96 8.22
CA PHE A 368 1.15 -7.55 8.26
C PHE A 368 -0.10 -7.33 9.11
N TRP A 369 -0.03 -6.36 9.99
CA TRP A 369 -1.15 -5.93 10.81
C TRP A 369 -1.84 -4.74 10.13
N TYR A 370 -3.07 -4.97 9.69
CA TYR A 370 -3.94 -3.94 9.17
C TYR A 370 -4.86 -3.48 10.30
N HIS A 371 -4.59 -2.30 10.87
CA HIS A 371 -5.22 -1.84 12.10
C HIS A 371 -6.73 -1.75 11.99
N HIS A 372 -7.45 -2.32 12.97
CA HIS A 372 -8.84 -2.04 13.21
C HIS A 372 -8.98 -0.65 13.83
N VAL A 373 -9.47 0.30 13.07
CA VAL A 373 -9.73 1.65 13.56
C VAL A 373 -11.17 1.99 13.24
N TYR A 374 -11.93 2.36 14.26
CA TYR A 374 -13.29 2.83 14.05
C TYR A 374 -13.28 4.18 13.37
N MET A 375 -13.92 4.26 12.24
CA MET A 375 -14.20 5.51 11.55
C MET A 375 -15.71 5.75 11.60
N PRO A 376 -16.18 6.85 12.23
CA PRO A 376 -17.60 7.11 12.35
C PRO A 376 -18.27 7.22 10.98
N ALA A 377 -19.53 6.88 10.93
CA ALA A 377 -20.37 7.06 9.75
C ALA A 377 -20.30 8.50 9.25
N GLN A 378 -20.04 8.66 7.97
CA GLN A 378 -19.97 9.99 7.35
C GLN A 378 -21.34 10.58 7.04
N ASN A 379 -22.38 9.76 7.05
CA ASN A 379 -23.76 10.21 6.93
C ASN A 379 -24.57 9.64 8.09
N PRO A 380 -25.11 10.47 8.96
CA PRO A 380 -25.91 10.03 10.09
C PRO A 380 -27.15 9.22 9.71
N GLY A 381 -27.73 9.47 8.53
CA GLY A 381 -28.88 8.74 8.04
C GLY A 381 -28.56 7.41 7.35
N ASP A 382 -27.29 7.13 7.11
CA ASP A 382 -26.86 5.90 6.46
C ASP A 382 -26.30 4.92 7.49
N PRO A 383 -27.01 3.81 7.80
CA PRO A 383 -26.56 2.84 8.76
C PRO A 383 -25.23 2.17 8.37
N THR A 384 -24.83 2.23 7.09
CA THR A 384 -23.56 1.68 6.62
C THR A 384 -22.39 2.64 6.81
N GLY A 385 -22.65 3.92 7.03
CA GLY A 385 -21.62 4.94 7.04
C GLY A 385 -21.06 5.34 5.68
N MET A 386 -21.64 4.85 4.60
CA MET A 386 -21.13 4.97 3.22
C MET A 386 -21.73 6.15 2.44
N SER A 387 -22.25 7.15 3.09
CA SER A 387 -22.86 8.29 2.39
C SER A 387 -21.85 9.13 1.61
N PRO A 388 -22.20 9.56 0.38
CA PRO A 388 -21.40 10.51 -0.37
C PRO A 388 -21.32 11.90 0.26
N PHE A 389 -22.17 12.20 1.23
CA PHE A 389 -22.24 13.52 1.88
C PHE A 389 -21.29 13.68 3.06
N GLY A 390 -20.78 12.61 3.60
CA GLY A 390 -19.76 12.54 4.66
C GLY A 390 -19.95 13.52 5.81
N ARG A 391 -20.01 13.02 7.03
CA ARG A 391 -20.16 13.86 8.20
C ARG A 391 -19.42 13.34 9.40
N TRP A 392 -18.63 14.21 10.02
CA TRP A 392 -17.73 13.90 11.12
C TRP A 392 -18.19 14.54 12.43
N MET A 393 -19.38 14.18 12.90
CA MET A 393 -19.99 14.84 14.05
C MET A 393 -19.98 14.00 15.34
N TYR A 394 -19.53 12.75 15.27
CA TYR A 394 -19.70 11.81 16.38
C TYR A 394 -18.42 11.53 17.15
N GLY A 395 -17.97 12.43 17.97
CA GLY A 395 -16.80 12.18 18.84
C GLY A 395 -15.51 11.95 18.06
N PRO A 396 -14.60 11.15 18.57
CA PRO A 396 -13.32 10.94 17.90
C PRO A 396 -13.53 10.32 16.53
N TRP A 397 -12.85 10.87 15.54
CA TRP A 397 -12.89 10.40 14.16
C TRP A 397 -12.31 8.99 14.00
N PHE A 398 -11.36 8.66 14.86
CA PHE A 398 -10.65 7.40 14.87
C PHE A 398 -10.63 6.82 16.28
N TRP A 399 -10.84 5.54 16.34
CA TRP A 399 -10.68 4.77 17.56
C TRP A 399 -9.48 3.84 17.36
N PRO A 400 -8.53 3.84 18.29
CA PRO A 400 -7.39 2.94 18.17
C PRO A 400 -7.84 1.47 18.17
N PRO A 401 -7.06 0.56 17.58
CA PRO A 401 -7.38 -0.86 17.52
C PRO A 401 -7.70 -1.50 18.86
N ALA A 402 -7.09 -1.00 19.94
CA ALA A 402 -7.33 -1.46 21.29
C ALA A 402 -8.69 -1.05 21.88
N THR A 403 -9.45 -0.19 21.19
CA THR A 403 -10.77 0.21 21.66
C THR A 403 -11.77 -0.92 21.42
N PRO A 404 -12.44 -1.44 22.45
CA PRO A 404 -13.43 -2.49 22.26
C PRO A 404 -14.57 -2.04 21.36
N PRO A 405 -15.12 -2.93 20.52
CA PRO A 405 -16.34 -2.67 19.77
C PRO A 405 -17.48 -2.29 20.71
N TYR A 406 -18.30 -1.34 20.30
CA TYR A 406 -19.51 -0.95 21.03
C TYR A 406 -20.73 -0.93 20.08
N GLY A 407 -21.89 -1.17 20.65
CA GLY A 407 -23.16 -1.06 19.91
C GLY A 407 -23.61 0.39 19.73
N PRO A 408 -24.68 0.61 18.95
CA PRO A 408 -25.28 1.94 18.79
C PRO A 408 -25.61 2.56 20.14
N ILE A 409 -25.32 3.86 20.30
CA ILE A 409 -25.63 4.64 21.50
C ILE A 409 -26.51 5.84 21.14
N ALA A 410 -27.29 6.33 22.10
CA ALA A 410 -28.09 7.52 21.89
C ALA A 410 -27.22 8.72 21.47
N ASN A 411 -27.61 9.38 20.41
CA ASN A 411 -26.89 10.54 19.92
C ASN A 411 -27.30 11.78 20.73
N PRO A 412 -26.36 12.41 21.45
CA PRO A 412 -26.67 13.60 22.25
C PRO A 412 -27.05 14.82 21.40
N TYR A 413 -26.78 14.78 20.11
CA TYR A 413 -27.08 15.87 19.17
C TYR A 413 -28.39 15.67 18.41
N TYR A 414 -29.07 14.53 18.61
CA TYR A 414 -30.31 14.23 17.92
C TYR A 414 -31.37 15.27 18.22
N ASN A 415 -31.88 15.93 17.17
CA ASN A 415 -32.87 17.02 17.25
C ASN A 415 -32.47 18.19 18.17
N MET A 416 -31.17 18.42 18.37
CA MET A 416 -30.67 19.56 19.13
C MET A 416 -30.22 20.69 18.19
N ASP A 417 -30.37 21.92 18.64
CA ASP A 417 -29.96 23.11 17.88
C ASP A 417 -28.44 23.29 17.95
N PRO A 418 -27.73 23.26 16.81
CA PRO A 418 -26.28 23.40 16.80
C PRO A 418 -25.76 24.78 17.21
N ASN A 419 -26.64 25.81 17.25
CA ASN A 419 -26.27 27.17 17.61
C ASN A 419 -26.71 27.54 19.04
N GLY A 420 -27.41 26.63 19.71
CA GLY A 420 -27.93 26.90 21.05
C GLY A 420 -28.89 28.09 21.17
N PRO A 421 -29.19 28.53 22.41
CA PRO A 421 -30.12 29.66 22.65
C PRO A 421 -29.64 31.02 22.17
N ASP A 422 -28.35 31.24 22.05
CA ASP A 422 -27.78 32.51 21.59
C ASP A 422 -27.69 32.63 20.06
N GLY A 423 -27.94 31.54 19.34
CA GLY A 423 -27.85 31.49 17.87
C GLY A 423 -26.45 31.62 17.30
N ILE A 424 -25.42 31.43 18.11
CA ILE A 424 -24.02 31.57 17.71
C ILE A 424 -23.28 30.22 17.88
N ARG A 425 -22.87 29.62 16.78
CA ARG A 425 -22.10 28.35 16.80
C ARG A 425 -20.70 28.55 17.40
N GLY A 426 -20.26 27.58 18.17
CA GLY A 426 -18.95 27.57 18.83
C GLY A 426 -18.97 28.11 20.25
N THR A 427 -20.16 28.25 20.85
CA THR A 427 -20.34 28.70 22.23
C THR A 427 -20.69 27.53 23.17
N PRO A 428 -20.55 27.69 24.50
CA PRO A 428 -20.81 26.60 25.45
C PRO A 428 -22.27 26.15 25.54
N ASP A 429 -23.20 26.87 24.97
CA ASP A 429 -24.62 26.55 24.96
C ASP A 429 -25.09 25.89 23.65
N ASP A 430 -24.18 25.62 22.73
CA ASP A 430 -24.44 24.79 21.54
C ASP A 430 -25.04 23.43 21.96
N TRP A 431 -25.97 22.94 21.15
CA TRP A 431 -26.61 21.63 21.36
C TRP A 431 -27.32 21.45 22.70
N THR A 432 -27.68 22.54 23.36
CA THR A 432 -28.37 22.49 24.67
C THR A 432 -29.88 22.62 24.57
N THR A 433 -30.39 23.08 23.44
CA THR A 433 -31.85 23.23 23.19
C THR A 433 -32.30 22.38 22.01
N PRO A 434 -33.53 21.81 22.09
CA PRO A 434 -34.09 21.10 20.94
C PRO A 434 -34.37 22.01 19.75
N LEU A 435 -34.25 21.45 18.55
CA LEU A 435 -34.72 22.11 17.32
C LEU A 435 -36.22 22.44 17.42
N THR A 436 -36.61 23.61 16.91
CA THR A 436 -38.00 24.01 16.85
C THR A 436 -38.82 23.18 15.87
N VAL A 437 -38.18 22.69 14.81
CA VAL A 437 -38.74 21.73 13.87
C VAL A 437 -37.81 20.50 13.89
N PRO A 438 -38.31 19.35 14.35
CA PRO A 438 -37.52 18.12 14.31
C PRO A 438 -37.06 17.82 12.89
N CYS A 439 -35.82 17.37 12.76
CA CYS A 439 -35.25 16.95 11.50
C CYS A 439 -35.76 15.55 11.14
N ASP A 440 -36.20 15.37 9.91
CA ASP A 440 -36.63 14.09 9.36
C ASP A 440 -35.62 13.66 8.28
N LEU A 441 -34.98 12.51 8.48
CA LEU A 441 -33.98 11.97 7.56
C LEU A 441 -34.56 11.67 6.17
N ASP A 442 -35.86 11.35 6.12
CA ASP A 442 -36.57 11.02 4.89
C ASP A 442 -37.11 12.27 4.17
N ASP A 443 -37.15 13.43 4.84
CA ASP A 443 -37.61 14.69 4.30
C ASP A 443 -36.53 15.77 4.31
N SER A 444 -35.80 15.89 3.21
CA SER A 444 -34.73 16.89 3.05
C SER A 444 -35.18 18.34 3.22
N THR A 445 -36.50 18.61 3.22
CA THR A 445 -37.04 19.97 3.48
C THR A 445 -36.95 20.35 4.95
N THR A 446 -36.78 19.39 5.84
CA THR A 446 -36.61 19.61 7.28
C THR A 446 -35.13 19.82 7.67
N TRP A 447 -34.20 19.60 6.74
CA TRP A 447 -32.78 19.72 7.01
C TRP A 447 -32.34 21.18 7.08
N GLN A 448 -31.49 21.49 8.03
CA GLN A 448 -31.03 22.86 8.27
C GLN A 448 -29.66 23.08 7.63
N TYR A 449 -29.63 23.15 6.31
CA TYR A 449 -28.37 23.20 5.52
C TYR A 449 -27.41 24.33 5.91
N GLU A 450 -27.86 25.41 6.53
CA GLU A 450 -27.01 26.51 6.93
C GLU A 450 -26.34 26.28 8.30
N THR A 451 -27.00 25.60 9.19
CA THR A 451 -26.55 25.38 10.57
C THR A 451 -26.17 23.94 10.83
N ASP A 452 -26.97 23.03 10.32
CA ASP A 452 -26.74 21.59 10.32
C ASP A 452 -27.21 21.03 8.96
N PRO A 453 -26.29 20.89 7.98
CA PRO A 453 -26.63 20.48 6.62
C PRO A 453 -27.16 19.04 6.54
N PHE A 454 -27.18 18.30 7.63
CA PHE A 454 -27.70 16.95 7.73
C PHE A 454 -28.51 16.80 9.02
N CYS A 455 -29.49 15.89 8.98
CA CYS A 455 -30.12 15.46 10.20
C CYS A 455 -29.20 14.59 11.03
N GLU A 456 -29.10 14.87 12.31
CA GLU A 456 -28.46 13.92 13.24
C GLU A 456 -29.36 12.70 13.44
N PRO A 457 -28.86 11.46 13.35
CA PRO A 457 -29.67 10.28 13.63
C PRO A 457 -29.94 10.14 15.13
N GLU A 458 -30.97 9.40 15.49
CA GLU A 458 -31.30 9.10 16.88
C GLU A 458 -30.20 8.35 17.62
N LEU A 459 -29.50 7.48 16.87
CA LEU A 459 -28.42 6.66 17.39
C LEU A 459 -27.12 6.96 16.65
N ILE A 460 -26.03 7.11 17.39
CA ILE A 460 -24.68 7.01 16.83
C ILE A 460 -24.45 5.54 16.47
N PRO A 461 -24.07 5.23 15.22
CA PRO A 461 -23.79 3.86 14.80
C PRO A 461 -22.73 3.19 15.70
N GLY A 462 -22.91 1.90 15.92
CA GLY A 462 -21.91 1.10 16.64
C GLY A 462 -20.63 0.90 15.81
N THR A 463 -19.58 0.47 16.48
CA THR A 463 -18.35 0.04 15.83
C THR A 463 -18.64 -1.20 14.98
N PRO A 464 -18.32 -1.23 13.69
CA PRO A 464 -18.41 -2.44 12.88
C PRO A 464 -17.52 -3.56 13.46
N ASN A 465 -17.88 -4.81 13.28
CA ASN A 465 -17.03 -5.94 13.69
C ASN A 465 -15.73 -5.97 12.89
N ILE A 466 -15.80 -5.53 11.63
CA ILE A 466 -14.64 -5.27 10.81
C ILE A 466 -14.70 -3.82 10.39
N SER A 467 -13.73 -3.05 10.80
CA SER A 467 -13.58 -1.66 10.42
C SER A 467 -12.52 -1.51 9.32
N ALA A 468 -12.60 -0.43 8.56
CA ALA A 468 -11.52 -0.08 7.65
C ALA A 468 -10.23 0.17 8.44
N GLY A 469 -9.12 -0.37 7.95
CA GLY A 469 -7.81 -0.08 8.52
C GLY A 469 -7.39 1.36 8.19
N MET A 470 -6.61 1.95 9.08
CA MET A 470 -6.09 3.31 8.92
C MET A 470 -4.57 3.24 8.79
N GLU A 471 -4.10 3.41 7.59
CA GLU A 471 -2.71 3.22 7.20
C GLU A 471 -1.75 4.21 7.87
N GLN A 472 -2.23 5.38 8.28
CA GLN A 472 -1.44 6.37 9.00
C GLN A 472 -0.93 5.88 10.36
N PHE A 473 -1.46 4.78 10.88
CA PHE A 473 -0.96 4.16 12.11
C PHE A 473 0.18 3.15 11.88
N ASN A 474 0.57 2.92 10.65
CA ASN A 474 1.75 2.11 10.35
C ASN A 474 3.00 2.76 10.94
N ASP A 475 3.82 1.97 11.60
CA ASP A 475 4.93 2.44 12.42
C ASP A 475 6.32 1.96 11.97
N THR A 476 6.36 1.06 10.99
CA THR A 476 7.60 0.45 10.51
C THR A 476 7.89 0.85 9.07
N PRO A 477 8.92 1.66 8.82
CA PRO A 477 9.41 1.90 7.47
C PRO A 477 10.04 0.63 6.90
N ILE A 478 9.62 0.30 5.68
CA ILE A 478 10.19 -0.79 4.88
C ILE A 478 10.79 -0.17 3.63
N VAL A 479 12.04 -0.47 3.37
CA VAL A 479 12.72 0.00 2.16
C VAL A 479 13.13 -1.19 1.32
N ASN A 480 12.67 -1.25 0.08
CA ASN A 480 12.90 -2.35 -0.86
C ASN A 480 12.53 -3.74 -0.31
N GLY A 481 11.59 -3.82 0.64
CA GLY A 481 11.16 -5.08 1.23
C GLY A 481 11.80 -5.44 2.57
N THR A 482 12.74 -4.64 3.07
CA THR A 482 13.38 -4.87 4.37
C THR A 482 13.00 -3.78 5.38
N ALA A 483 12.64 -4.18 6.61
CA ALA A 483 12.32 -3.25 7.67
C ALA A 483 13.61 -2.64 8.26
N TYR A 484 13.67 -1.30 8.34
CA TYR A 484 14.83 -0.55 8.83
C TYR A 484 16.18 -1.00 8.24
N PRO A 485 16.33 -1.09 6.92
CA PRO A 485 17.54 -1.67 6.34
C PRO A 485 18.74 -0.75 6.47
N THR A 486 19.93 -1.36 6.30
CA THR A 486 21.21 -0.66 6.21
C THR A 486 21.93 -1.06 4.93
N THR A 487 22.84 -0.21 4.45
CA THR A 487 23.74 -0.55 3.35
C THR A 487 25.08 0.13 3.52
N THR A 488 26.14 -0.57 3.12
CA THR A 488 27.49 -0.01 3.09
C THR A 488 27.74 0.61 1.72
N VAL A 489 28.14 1.86 1.70
CA VAL A 489 28.50 2.58 0.47
C VAL A 489 29.96 3.02 0.49
N GLU A 490 30.59 3.10 -0.67
CA GLU A 490 31.91 3.71 -0.81
C GLU A 490 31.82 5.24 -0.74
N PRO A 491 32.91 5.96 -0.37
CA PRO A 491 32.92 7.43 -0.30
C PRO A 491 32.97 8.04 -1.71
N LYS A 492 31.83 7.96 -2.42
CA LYS A 492 31.65 8.52 -3.77
C LYS A 492 30.20 9.05 -3.93
N ALA A 493 29.93 9.72 -5.02
CA ALA A 493 28.58 10.15 -5.36
C ALA A 493 27.72 8.97 -5.82
N TYR A 494 26.49 8.91 -5.35
CA TYR A 494 25.46 7.96 -5.77
C TYR A 494 24.22 8.72 -6.26
N ARG A 495 23.51 8.09 -7.19
CA ARG A 495 22.22 8.55 -7.65
C ARG A 495 21.13 7.75 -6.93
N LEU A 496 20.40 8.41 -6.05
CA LEU A 496 19.26 7.80 -5.39
C LEU A 496 18.00 8.02 -6.24
N ARG A 497 17.22 6.96 -6.41
CA ARG A 497 15.89 7.01 -7.01
C ARG A 497 14.88 6.70 -5.92
N ILE A 498 14.30 7.74 -5.33
CA ILE A 498 13.42 7.62 -4.18
C ILE A 498 11.98 7.61 -4.66
N LEU A 499 11.24 6.57 -4.28
CA LEU A 499 9.81 6.45 -4.49
C LEU A 499 9.12 6.41 -3.12
N ASN A 500 8.27 7.40 -2.85
CA ASN A 500 7.35 7.32 -1.73
C ASN A 500 6.19 6.40 -2.12
N ALA A 501 6.18 5.20 -1.59
CA ALA A 501 5.12 4.21 -1.73
C ALA A 501 4.46 3.90 -0.38
N ALA A 502 4.51 4.85 0.56
CA ALA A 502 3.79 4.78 1.82
C ALA A 502 2.28 4.83 1.59
N ASN A 503 1.51 4.29 2.53
CA ASN A 503 0.06 4.21 2.40
C ASN A 503 -0.60 5.59 2.56
N ASP A 504 -0.21 6.34 3.60
CA ASP A 504 -0.92 7.58 3.94
C ASP A 504 0.00 8.59 4.65
N ARG A 505 1.22 8.78 4.17
CA ARG A 505 2.14 9.75 4.76
C ARG A 505 3.15 10.33 3.76
N PHE A 506 3.65 11.50 4.11
CA PHE A 506 4.84 12.09 3.53
C PHE A 506 6.09 11.65 4.30
N TRP A 507 7.24 11.64 3.63
CA TRP A 507 8.54 11.41 4.26
C TRP A 507 9.37 12.67 4.20
N ASN A 508 9.86 13.12 5.37
CA ASN A 508 10.91 14.12 5.45
C ASN A 508 12.26 13.40 5.64
N LEU A 509 13.04 13.32 4.58
CA LEU A 509 14.31 12.62 4.57
C LEU A 509 15.45 13.56 4.86
N GLN A 510 16.22 13.29 5.90
CA GLN A 510 17.34 14.12 6.36
C GLN A 510 18.58 13.26 6.58
N TRP A 511 19.76 13.87 6.45
CA TRP A 511 21.04 13.22 6.66
C TRP A 511 21.69 13.67 7.96
N TYR A 512 22.04 12.74 8.82
CA TYR A 512 22.78 12.99 10.04
C TYR A 512 23.80 11.88 10.29
N VAL A 513 24.88 12.23 11.00
CA VAL A 513 25.79 11.25 11.57
C VAL A 513 25.12 10.67 12.82
N ALA A 514 25.07 9.36 12.94
CA ALA A 514 24.49 8.72 14.11
C ALA A 514 25.23 9.11 15.41
N ASP A 515 24.50 9.20 16.50
CA ASP A 515 25.07 9.42 17.85
C ASP A 515 26.02 8.26 18.21
N PRO A 516 27.30 8.50 18.46
CA PRO A 516 28.25 7.44 18.75
C PRO A 516 27.94 6.67 20.05
N THR A 517 27.05 7.21 20.89
CA THR A 517 26.62 6.56 22.14
C THR A 517 25.32 5.76 21.96
N SER A 518 24.72 5.78 20.78
CA SER A 518 23.46 5.08 20.48
C SER A 518 23.66 3.61 20.10
N GLU A 519 24.86 3.08 20.22
CA GLU A 519 25.17 1.70 19.90
C GLU A 519 24.36 0.73 20.79
N THR A 520 23.42 0.04 20.16
CA THR A 520 22.62 -1.01 20.82
C THR A 520 23.15 -2.40 20.58
N ASP A 521 23.92 -2.57 19.50
CA ASP A 521 24.59 -3.81 19.11
C ASP A 521 25.98 -3.49 18.55
N PRO A 522 27.07 -3.97 19.20
CA PRO A 522 28.46 -3.72 18.76
C PRO A 522 28.76 -4.18 17.32
N ALA A 523 27.98 -5.11 16.78
CA ALA A 523 28.16 -5.59 15.40
C ALA A 523 27.60 -4.60 14.38
N ILE A 524 26.66 -3.73 14.77
CA ILE A 524 25.99 -2.77 13.90
C ILE A 524 26.60 -1.38 14.06
N GLY A 525 26.98 -1.02 15.28
CA GLY A 525 27.45 0.31 15.64
C GLY A 525 26.34 1.31 15.95
N PRO A 526 26.63 2.61 15.95
CA PRO A 526 25.66 3.66 16.22
C PRO A 526 24.53 3.69 15.18
N THR A 527 23.29 3.78 15.64
CA THR A 527 22.10 3.66 14.78
C THR A 527 21.13 4.83 14.86
N GLU A 528 21.17 5.63 15.94
CA GLU A 528 20.16 6.65 16.21
C GLU A 528 20.73 8.06 16.05
N VAL A 529 19.86 8.98 15.69
CA VAL A 529 20.14 10.42 15.72
C VAL A 529 19.78 10.95 17.11
N ALA A 530 20.72 11.66 17.75
CA ALA A 530 20.46 12.31 19.03
C ALA A 530 19.39 13.39 18.84
N LEU A 531 18.40 13.43 19.73
CA LEU A 531 17.38 14.45 19.77
C LEU A 531 17.70 15.52 20.81
N ASN A 532 17.25 16.75 20.57
CA ASN A 532 17.38 17.85 21.53
C ASN A 532 16.75 17.44 22.87
N PRO A 533 17.54 17.35 23.96
CA PRO A 533 17.07 16.77 25.22
C PRO A 533 15.99 17.61 25.91
N VAL A 534 15.97 18.91 25.68
CA VAL A 534 14.95 19.81 26.24
C VAL A 534 13.62 19.64 25.51
N GLU A 535 13.66 19.59 24.18
CA GLU A 535 12.47 19.37 23.37
C GLU A 535 11.92 17.96 23.58
N LEU A 536 12.78 16.96 23.71
CA LEU A 536 12.38 15.59 24.01
C LEU A 536 11.67 15.48 25.36
N ALA A 537 12.20 16.14 26.40
CA ALA A 537 11.56 16.19 27.70
C ALA A 537 10.20 16.92 27.67
N ASN A 538 10.09 17.98 26.90
CA ASN A 538 8.84 18.72 26.73
C ASN A 538 7.82 17.91 25.90
N ALA A 539 8.25 17.18 24.88
CA ALA A 539 7.40 16.33 24.06
C ALA A 539 6.73 15.19 24.86
N GLN A 540 7.34 14.76 25.95
CA GLN A 540 6.74 13.80 26.87
C GLN A 540 5.55 14.38 27.67
N LEU A 541 5.46 15.70 27.76
CA LEU A 541 4.41 16.41 28.47
C LEU A 541 3.38 17.06 27.54
N ASP A 542 3.79 17.38 26.34
CA ASP A 542 2.94 18.02 25.32
C ASP A 542 3.11 17.29 23.97
N PRO A 543 2.09 16.58 23.48
CA PRO A 543 2.15 15.83 22.23
C PRO A 543 2.29 16.72 20.98
N ASN A 544 2.16 18.03 21.11
CA ASN A 544 2.35 18.98 20.00
C ASN A 544 3.82 19.40 19.83
N ILE A 545 4.72 18.93 20.67
CA ILE A 545 6.16 19.21 20.57
C ILE A 545 6.83 18.04 19.85
N PHE A 546 7.50 18.35 18.75
CA PHE A 546 8.29 17.38 17.97
C PHE A 546 9.77 17.68 18.17
N PRO A 547 10.53 16.78 18.85
CA PRO A 547 11.94 17.02 19.08
C PRO A 547 12.73 17.10 17.78
N THR A 548 13.61 18.09 17.69
CA THR A 548 14.54 18.22 16.57
C THR A 548 15.85 17.49 16.87
N PRO A 549 16.66 17.13 15.85
CA PRO A 549 17.99 16.56 16.05
C PRO A 549 18.93 17.50 16.83
N ASP A 550 19.69 16.94 17.75
CA ASP A 550 20.80 17.63 18.41
C ASP A 550 22.04 17.64 17.52
N THR A 551 22.20 18.70 16.76
CA THR A 551 23.30 18.85 15.80
C THR A 551 24.68 19.02 16.46
N THR A 552 24.76 19.10 17.79
CA THR A 552 26.05 19.08 18.51
C THR A 552 26.57 17.68 18.73
N VAL A 553 25.70 16.68 18.70
CA VAL A 553 26.02 15.25 18.83
C VAL A 553 25.91 14.55 17.47
N SER A 554 24.78 14.69 16.81
CA SER A 554 24.54 14.15 15.47
C SER A 554 24.79 15.22 14.42
N LEU A 555 26.01 15.23 13.89
CA LEU A 555 26.42 16.23 12.91
C LEU A 555 25.55 16.14 11.63
N PRO A 556 25.20 17.29 11.02
CA PRO A 556 24.52 17.32 9.74
C PRO A 556 25.30 16.57 8.65
N GLY A 557 24.59 15.83 7.83
CA GLY A 557 25.12 15.21 6.61
C GLY A 557 25.12 16.19 5.42
N PRO A 558 25.38 15.67 4.20
CA PRO A 558 25.45 16.51 3.00
C PRO A 558 24.08 17.02 2.56
N ASP A 559 24.12 18.09 1.75
CA ASP A 559 22.94 18.56 1.03
C ASP A 559 22.49 17.57 -0.05
N TRP A 560 21.22 17.65 -0.41
CA TRP A 560 20.65 16.97 -1.56
C TRP A 560 20.92 17.73 -2.85
N ILE A 561 21.29 17.02 -3.91
CA ILE A 561 21.28 17.55 -5.28
C ILE A 561 20.10 16.92 -6.00
N VAL A 562 18.96 17.61 -6.02
CA VAL A 562 17.74 17.14 -6.65
C VAL A 562 17.84 17.35 -8.15
N MET A 563 17.77 16.26 -8.92
CA MET A 563 17.91 16.28 -10.38
C MET A 563 16.59 16.05 -11.10
N GLY A 564 15.62 15.46 -10.42
CA GLY A 564 14.35 15.08 -11.03
C GLY A 564 13.26 14.84 -10.00
N SER A 565 12.04 14.73 -10.48
CA SER A 565 10.84 14.38 -9.74
C SER A 565 10.06 13.30 -10.52
N GLU A 566 8.83 13.00 -10.13
CA GLU A 566 7.96 12.08 -10.90
C GLU A 566 7.79 12.51 -12.37
N GLY A 567 7.89 13.80 -12.67
CA GLY A 567 7.84 14.35 -14.03
C GLY A 567 9.07 14.08 -14.90
N GLY A 568 10.14 13.51 -14.34
CA GLY A 568 11.43 13.31 -14.98
C GLY A 568 12.49 14.31 -14.52
N PHE A 569 13.51 14.57 -15.34
CA PHE A 569 14.56 15.53 -15.01
C PHE A 569 14.02 16.96 -14.87
N LEU A 570 14.49 17.66 -13.85
CA LEU A 570 14.31 19.10 -13.71
C LEU A 570 15.07 19.85 -14.80
N PRO A 571 14.65 21.08 -15.17
CA PRO A 571 15.38 21.90 -16.14
C PRO A 571 16.83 22.23 -15.71
N ALA A 572 17.09 22.21 -14.39
CA ALA A 572 18.43 22.32 -13.79
C ALA A 572 18.43 21.65 -12.42
N PRO A 573 19.57 21.10 -11.98
CA PRO A 573 19.68 20.55 -10.63
C PRO A 573 19.46 21.65 -9.56
N VAL A 574 18.87 21.28 -8.43
CA VAL A 574 18.64 22.16 -7.29
C VAL A 574 19.35 21.61 -6.07
N VAL A 575 20.12 22.43 -5.39
CA VAL A 575 20.70 22.07 -4.10
C VAL A 575 19.67 22.37 -3.00
N VAL A 576 19.34 21.36 -2.23
CA VAL A 576 18.40 21.42 -1.11
C VAL A 576 19.15 21.03 0.15
N ASP A 577 18.98 21.81 1.20
CA ASP A 577 19.56 21.53 2.51
C ASP A 577 19.20 20.12 2.97
N GLY A 578 20.19 19.33 3.35
CA GLY A 578 20.03 17.96 3.80
C GLY A 578 19.31 17.81 5.15
N GLN A 579 19.03 18.90 5.83
CA GLN A 579 18.42 18.96 7.17
C GLN A 579 17.21 19.89 7.21
N GLN A 580 16.44 20.01 6.14
CA GLN A 580 15.25 20.87 6.11
C GLN A 580 14.30 20.54 7.25
N PRO A 581 14.05 21.48 8.18
CA PRO A 581 13.13 21.25 9.27
C PRO A 581 11.70 21.17 8.77
N THR A 582 10.92 20.27 9.34
CA THR A 582 9.47 20.25 9.15
C THR A 582 8.84 21.25 10.10
N THR A 583 8.13 22.24 9.56
CA THR A 583 7.30 23.13 10.36
C THR A 583 5.90 22.55 10.46
N TRP A 584 5.49 22.15 11.66
CA TRP A 584 4.15 21.64 11.91
C TRP A 584 3.18 22.83 12.10
N ILE A 585 2.09 22.83 11.33
CA ILE A 585 0.97 23.73 11.55
C ILE A 585 -0.02 23.00 12.46
N ILE A 586 -0.02 23.35 13.73
CA ILE A 586 -0.87 22.71 14.75
C ILE A 586 -2.34 23.13 14.58
N ASP A 587 -2.57 24.36 14.13
CA ASP A 587 -3.92 24.88 13.89
C ASP A 587 -4.39 24.54 12.46
N PRO A 588 -5.31 23.58 12.28
CA PRO A 588 -5.79 23.18 10.96
C PRO A 588 -6.60 24.30 10.27
N THR A 589 -6.98 25.36 10.97
CA THR A 589 -7.71 26.50 10.39
C THR A 589 -6.76 27.52 9.77
N VAL A 590 -5.47 27.46 10.11
CA VAL A 590 -4.43 28.33 9.58
C VAL A 590 -3.66 27.64 8.47
N PHE A 591 -4.29 27.43 7.34
CA PHE A 591 -3.59 27.03 6.12
C PHE A 591 -2.88 28.27 5.54
N ASN A 592 -1.62 28.47 5.91
CA ASN A 592 -0.84 29.58 5.39
C ASN A 592 0.11 29.09 4.28
N VAL A 593 -0.30 29.25 3.04
CA VAL A 593 0.49 28.92 1.85
C VAL A 593 1.87 29.60 1.85
N GLY A 594 2.02 30.72 2.57
CA GLY A 594 3.29 31.42 2.72
C GLY A 594 4.31 30.76 3.67
N ASN A 595 3.89 29.75 4.44
CA ASN A 595 4.78 28.98 5.31
C ASN A 595 5.20 27.63 4.71
N VAL A 596 4.65 27.28 3.56
CA VAL A 596 5.15 26.14 2.79
C VAL A 596 6.38 26.63 2.06
N ASP A 597 7.55 26.18 2.49
CA ASP A 597 8.77 26.45 1.74
C ASP A 597 8.57 25.95 0.30
N LEU A 598 8.80 26.86 -0.66
CA LEU A 598 8.69 26.55 -2.09
C LEU A 598 9.53 25.33 -2.49
N HIS A 599 10.59 25.01 -1.74
CA HIS A 599 11.39 23.82 -1.93
C HIS A 599 10.65 22.54 -1.56
N SER A 600 9.78 22.57 -0.55
CA SER A 600 8.92 21.44 -0.18
C SER A 600 7.81 21.18 -1.22
N LEU A 601 7.34 22.21 -1.92
CA LEU A 601 6.35 22.08 -3.00
C LEU A 601 6.92 21.48 -4.29
N LEU A 602 8.23 21.58 -4.50
CA LEU A 602 8.91 21.01 -5.69
C LEU A 602 9.24 19.52 -5.50
N LEU A 603 9.10 18.99 -4.29
CA LEU A 603 9.40 17.59 -3.93
C LEU A 603 8.14 16.77 -3.61
N ALA A 604 6.97 17.40 -3.60
CA ALA A 604 5.68 16.75 -3.36
C ALA A 604 5.07 16.19 -4.65
#